data_4fb863f12bd5171da5a9e70c61fd53c2
#
_entry.id   4fb863f12bd5171da5a9e70c61fd53c2
#
_cell.length_a   1.000
_cell.length_b   1.000
_cell.length_c   1.000
_cell.angle_alpha   90.00
_cell.angle_beta   90.00
_cell.angle_gamma   90.00
#
_symmetry.space_group_name_H-M   'P 1'
#
loop_
_entity.id
_entity.type
_entity.pdbx_description
1 polymer ?
#
loop_
_entity_poly.entity_id
_entity_poly.type
_entity_poly.pdbx_seq_one_letter_code
_entity_poly.pdbx_strand_id
1 'polypeptide(L)'
;MDFIDSIKKTKEDSFILASLPEEIRNDALERMTKALQANKEAIFEANARDLELAKEAGLPAPIVNRLVFDSHKMKSCIDGIYDLIDMEDPLFQDLLKRELDTDLILTKTTCPIGVIGVIFESRPDALVQIAALCIKSGNCSILKGGSEAKNTNRILFDTIYQAATEAGLPEGFAVLIEDRASIDELLKCHDYVDLLIPRGSNQFVQYIMNNSKIPVMGHADGICHIYVDGAATIEKAVPIIIDSKTQYVAACNTVETLLVHKDIADVLIPALADASGSKIQYRGDVRCSMVIDCDPAEEKDFQTEYLDYILSIKVVDDIDEAIHHINTYGSHHTDCIITEDADSAAKFMALVDSAGVYQNCSTRFADGFRYGFGAEVGISTGKLHARGPVGLDGLVTYKYKLVGDGQIVADYASGKSLFHFRDL
;
A
#
# COMPACT_ATOMS: atom_id res chain seq x y z
N MET A 1 20.60 -24.47 3.20
CA MET A 1 21.33 -23.20 3.00
C MET A 1 21.11 -22.38 4.25
N ASP A 2 22.12 -21.72 4.78
CA ASP A 2 21.93 -20.80 5.91
C ASP A 2 21.05 -19.63 5.49
N PHE A 3 20.32 -19.02 6.44
CA PHE A 3 19.41 -17.90 6.19
C PHE A 3 20.09 -16.75 5.43
N ILE A 4 21.26 -16.33 5.91
CA ILE A 4 22.03 -15.24 5.29
C ILE A 4 22.51 -15.62 3.89
N ASP A 5 22.89 -16.86 3.65
CA ASP A 5 23.33 -17.33 2.33
C ASP A 5 22.17 -17.33 1.32
N SER A 6 20.95 -17.65 1.78
CA SER A 6 19.75 -17.56 0.95
C SER A 6 19.47 -16.11 0.52
N ILE A 7 19.60 -15.14 1.45
CA ILE A 7 19.40 -13.71 1.15
C ILE A 7 20.48 -13.19 0.19
N LYS A 8 21.75 -13.59 0.37
CA LYS A 8 22.83 -13.24 -0.56
C LYS A 8 22.56 -13.77 -1.97
N LYS A 9 22.14 -15.03 -2.07
CA LYS A 9 21.74 -15.63 -3.35
C LYS A 9 20.60 -14.85 -4.01
N THR A 10 19.59 -14.45 -3.23
CA THR A 10 18.48 -13.60 -3.73
C THR A 10 19.00 -12.27 -4.26
N LYS A 11 19.98 -11.64 -3.60
CA LYS A 11 20.58 -10.39 -4.10
C LYS A 11 21.34 -10.58 -5.42
N GLU A 12 22.10 -11.66 -5.56
CA GLU A 12 22.79 -11.99 -6.80
C GLU A 12 21.78 -12.26 -7.93
N ASP A 13 20.74 -13.03 -7.65
CA ASP A 13 19.72 -13.41 -8.62
C ASP A 13 18.80 -12.23 -8.99
N SER A 14 18.73 -11.17 -8.16
CA SER A 14 17.96 -9.98 -8.49
C SER A 14 18.46 -9.25 -9.75
N PHE A 15 19.77 -9.30 -10.02
CA PHE A 15 20.33 -8.74 -11.25
C PHE A 15 19.95 -9.58 -12.49
N ILE A 16 19.80 -10.90 -12.31
CA ILE A 16 19.37 -11.81 -13.38
C ILE A 16 17.89 -11.55 -13.68
N LEU A 17 17.03 -11.58 -12.65
CA LEU A 17 15.60 -11.35 -12.81
C LEU A 17 15.29 -9.97 -13.43
N ALA A 18 16.01 -8.94 -13.00
CA ALA A 18 15.89 -7.58 -13.54
C ALA A 18 16.21 -7.48 -15.05
N SER A 19 16.96 -8.43 -15.59
CA SER A 19 17.35 -8.46 -17.01
C SER A 19 16.48 -9.36 -17.88
N LEU A 20 15.59 -10.16 -17.27
CA LEU A 20 14.71 -11.05 -18.04
C LEU A 20 13.68 -10.26 -18.84
N PRO A 21 13.40 -10.67 -20.09
CA PRO A 21 12.37 -10.06 -20.91
C PRO A 21 10.98 -10.30 -20.31
N GLU A 22 10.02 -9.45 -20.69
CA GLU A 22 8.65 -9.50 -20.17
C GLU A 22 7.98 -10.85 -20.43
N GLU A 23 8.24 -11.45 -21.59
CA GLU A 23 7.65 -12.73 -22.01
C GLU A 23 7.99 -13.85 -21.02
N ILE A 24 9.21 -13.90 -20.48
CA ILE A 24 9.61 -14.91 -19.48
C ILE A 24 8.91 -14.65 -18.16
N ARG A 25 8.82 -13.38 -17.73
CA ARG A 25 8.10 -13.01 -16.50
C ARG A 25 6.61 -13.31 -16.60
N ASN A 26 5.99 -13.04 -17.75
CA ASN A 26 4.58 -13.35 -18.00
C ASN A 26 4.34 -14.87 -18.13
N ASP A 27 5.25 -15.66 -18.76
CA ASP A 27 5.15 -17.12 -18.77
C ASP A 27 5.23 -17.71 -17.36
N ALA A 28 6.10 -17.18 -16.50
CA ALA A 28 6.16 -17.58 -15.10
C ALA A 28 4.84 -17.33 -14.37
N LEU A 29 4.24 -16.15 -14.54
CA LEU A 29 2.95 -15.78 -13.97
C LEU A 29 1.83 -16.70 -14.47
N GLU A 30 1.78 -17.00 -15.78
CA GLU A 30 0.79 -17.92 -16.35
C GLU A 30 0.95 -19.34 -15.82
N ARG A 31 2.19 -19.86 -15.70
CA ARG A 31 2.44 -21.18 -15.11
C ARG A 31 2.05 -21.24 -13.63
N MET A 32 2.25 -20.17 -12.88
CA MET A 32 1.80 -20.06 -11.49
C MET A 32 0.28 -20.24 -11.38
N THR A 33 -0.53 -19.61 -12.26
CA THR A 33 -1.99 -19.80 -12.25
C THR A 33 -2.40 -21.24 -12.51
N LYS A 34 -1.77 -21.89 -13.48
CA LYS A 34 -2.01 -23.31 -13.81
C LYS A 34 -1.62 -24.23 -12.65
N ALA A 35 -0.47 -23.97 -12.00
CA ALA A 35 0.00 -24.74 -10.87
C ALA A 35 -0.92 -24.59 -9.64
N LEU A 36 -1.39 -23.37 -9.33
CA LEU A 36 -2.36 -23.12 -8.26
C LEU A 36 -3.66 -23.89 -8.48
N GLN A 37 -4.18 -23.89 -9.71
CA GLN A 37 -5.37 -24.66 -10.06
C GLN A 37 -5.16 -26.16 -9.94
N ALA A 38 -4.02 -26.69 -10.39
CA ALA A 38 -3.68 -28.11 -10.32
C ALA A 38 -3.52 -28.60 -8.87
N ASN A 39 -3.00 -27.75 -7.96
CA ASN A 39 -2.74 -28.10 -6.57
C ASN A 39 -3.83 -27.63 -5.60
N LYS A 40 -5.00 -27.18 -6.09
CA LYS A 40 -6.05 -26.55 -5.27
C LYS A 40 -6.49 -27.39 -4.06
N GLU A 41 -6.60 -28.71 -4.23
CA GLU A 41 -7.08 -29.62 -3.18
C GLU A 41 -6.06 -29.73 -2.04
N ALA A 42 -4.77 -29.87 -2.37
CA ALA A 42 -3.70 -29.88 -1.38
C ALA A 42 -3.57 -28.54 -0.66
N ILE A 43 -3.77 -27.43 -1.37
CA ILE A 43 -3.75 -26.07 -0.78
C ILE A 43 -4.92 -25.93 0.20
N PHE A 44 -6.13 -26.35 -0.17
CA PHE A 44 -7.30 -26.26 0.72
C PHE A 44 -7.17 -27.17 1.93
N GLU A 45 -6.58 -28.36 1.78
CA GLU A 45 -6.29 -29.24 2.91
C GLU A 45 -5.29 -28.60 3.88
N ALA A 46 -4.23 -28.00 3.39
CA ALA A 46 -3.27 -27.27 4.22
C ALA A 46 -3.91 -26.08 4.94
N ASN A 47 -4.81 -25.35 4.26
CA ASN A 47 -5.55 -24.24 4.85
C ASN A 47 -6.53 -24.73 5.94
N ALA A 48 -7.20 -25.86 5.72
CA ALA A 48 -8.08 -26.44 6.72
C ALA A 48 -7.32 -26.79 8.01
N ARG A 49 -6.08 -27.29 7.91
CA ARG A 49 -5.21 -27.55 9.08
C ARG A 49 -4.85 -26.27 9.81
N ASP A 50 -4.48 -25.19 9.12
CA ASP A 50 -4.18 -23.90 9.76
C ASP A 50 -5.41 -23.33 10.46
N LEU A 51 -6.60 -23.44 9.86
CA LEU A 51 -7.86 -23.00 10.45
C LEU A 51 -8.25 -23.81 11.72
N GLU A 52 -7.99 -25.11 11.74
CA GLU A 52 -8.20 -25.97 12.91
C GLU A 52 -7.25 -25.56 14.05
N LEU A 53 -5.94 -25.46 13.76
CA LEU A 53 -4.94 -25.00 14.73
C LEU A 53 -5.22 -23.60 15.29
N ALA A 54 -5.68 -22.68 14.43
CA ALA A 54 -6.05 -21.32 14.84
C ALA A 54 -7.24 -21.31 15.82
N LYS A 55 -8.26 -22.18 15.59
CA LYS A 55 -9.40 -22.35 16.48
C LYS A 55 -8.99 -23.00 17.81
N GLU A 56 -8.17 -24.04 17.76
CA GLU A 56 -7.63 -24.71 18.97
C GLU A 56 -6.79 -23.74 19.82
N ALA A 57 -6.02 -22.87 19.19
CA ALA A 57 -5.24 -21.82 19.86
C ALA A 57 -6.11 -20.65 20.38
N GLY A 58 -7.41 -20.65 20.11
CA GLY A 58 -8.32 -19.60 20.57
C GLY A 58 -8.09 -18.24 19.91
N LEU A 59 -7.59 -18.20 18.66
CA LEU A 59 -7.39 -16.95 17.96
C LEU A 59 -8.71 -16.20 17.74
N PRO A 60 -8.72 -14.85 17.80
CA PRO A 60 -9.89 -14.03 17.56
C PRO A 60 -10.53 -14.31 16.19
N ALA A 61 -11.87 -14.30 16.13
CA ALA A 61 -12.62 -14.56 14.90
C ALA A 61 -12.18 -13.73 13.69
N PRO A 62 -11.85 -12.44 13.82
CA PRO A 62 -11.32 -11.65 12.69
C PRO A 62 -10.01 -12.21 12.10
N ILE A 63 -9.13 -12.76 12.96
CA ILE A 63 -7.86 -13.39 12.49
C ILE A 63 -8.19 -14.68 11.76
N VAL A 64 -9.02 -15.55 12.35
CA VAL A 64 -9.43 -16.82 11.72
C VAL A 64 -10.09 -16.57 10.35
N ASN A 65 -10.95 -15.55 10.24
CA ASN A 65 -11.59 -15.19 8.97
C ASN A 65 -10.59 -14.73 7.90
N ARG A 66 -9.52 -14.06 8.28
CA ARG A 66 -8.45 -13.64 7.37
C ARG A 66 -7.61 -14.80 6.86
N LEU A 67 -7.46 -15.86 7.66
CA LEU A 67 -6.71 -17.07 7.29
C LEU A 67 -7.40 -17.91 6.22
N VAL A 68 -8.70 -17.76 6.01
CA VAL A 68 -9.45 -18.56 5.03
C VAL A 68 -8.86 -18.36 3.64
N PHE A 69 -8.50 -19.49 2.99
CA PHE A 69 -8.07 -19.54 1.59
C PHE A 69 -8.93 -20.56 0.86
N ASP A 70 -10.09 -20.12 0.41
CA ASP A 70 -11.11 -20.93 -0.29
C ASP A 70 -11.05 -20.74 -1.80
N SER A 71 -12.03 -21.35 -2.49
CA SER A 71 -12.15 -21.25 -3.95
C SER A 71 -12.34 -19.80 -4.44
N HIS A 72 -12.98 -18.93 -3.66
CA HIS A 72 -13.17 -17.52 -4.01
C HIS A 72 -11.84 -16.78 -3.92
N LYS A 73 -11.07 -16.97 -2.84
CA LYS A 73 -9.74 -16.38 -2.66
C LYS A 73 -8.76 -16.86 -3.73
N MET A 74 -8.76 -18.18 -4.03
CA MET A 74 -7.93 -18.72 -5.09
C MET A 74 -8.27 -18.11 -6.44
N LYS A 75 -9.57 -18.02 -6.77
CA LYS A 75 -10.01 -17.37 -8.01
C LYS A 75 -9.55 -15.93 -8.07
N SER A 76 -9.72 -15.17 -6.99
CA SER A 76 -9.27 -13.77 -6.91
C SER A 76 -7.75 -13.63 -7.13
N CYS A 77 -6.93 -14.54 -6.57
CA CYS A 77 -5.49 -14.54 -6.82
C CYS A 77 -5.17 -14.81 -8.29
N ILE A 78 -5.85 -15.79 -8.91
CA ILE A 78 -5.63 -16.14 -10.31
C ILE A 78 -6.08 -15.02 -11.25
N ASP A 79 -7.25 -14.44 -11.01
CA ASP A 79 -7.75 -13.31 -11.79
C ASP A 79 -6.77 -12.13 -11.68
N GLY A 80 -6.29 -11.81 -10.46
CA GLY A 80 -5.30 -10.75 -10.24
C GLY A 80 -3.94 -11.00 -10.92
N ILE A 81 -3.52 -12.27 -11.08
CA ILE A 81 -2.31 -12.59 -11.87
C ILE A 81 -2.56 -12.35 -13.37
N TYR A 82 -3.72 -12.70 -13.90
CA TYR A 82 -4.06 -12.39 -15.29
C TYR A 82 -4.15 -10.90 -15.54
N ASP A 83 -4.73 -10.13 -14.61
CA ASP A 83 -4.74 -8.67 -14.69
C ASP A 83 -3.30 -8.10 -14.77
N LEU A 84 -2.35 -8.66 -13.99
CA LEU A 84 -0.94 -8.25 -14.04
C LEU A 84 -0.26 -8.61 -15.36
N ILE A 85 -0.59 -9.77 -15.97
CA ILE A 85 -0.07 -10.17 -17.29
C ILE A 85 -0.51 -9.17 -18.36
N ASP A 86 -1.76 -8.73 -18.30
CA ASP A 86 -2.36 -7.80 -19.27
C ASP A 86 -1.90 -6.34 -19.08
N MET A 87 -1.34 -5.99 -17.91
CA MET A 87 -0.78 -4.65 -17.68
C MET A 87 0.51 -4.44 -18.48
N GLU A 88 0.76 -3.18 -18.88
CA GLU A 88 2.01 -2.77 -19.49
C GLU A 88 3.23 -3.12 -18.63
N ASP A 89 4.34 -3.48 -19.26
CA ASP A 89 5.58 -3.76 -18.55
C ASP A 89 6.08 -2.47 -17.85
N PRO A 90 6.21 -2.48 -16.51
CA PRO A 90 6.67 -1.29 -15.79
C PRO A 90 8.17 -1.03 -15.96
N LEU A 91 8.91 -1.96 -16.57
CA LEU A 91 10.38 -1.89 -16.68
C LEU A 91 10.82 -1.24 -17.98
N PHE A 92 11.94 -0.54 -17.86
CA PHE A 92 12.65 0.09 -18.99
C PHE A 92 11.84 1.13 -19.78
N GLN A 93 10.78 1.68 -19.15
CA GLN A 93 10.00 2.78 -19.69
C GLN A 93 10.81 4.09 -19.60
N ASP A 94 10.94 4.79 -20.73
CA ASP A 94 11.65 6.05 -20.76
C ASP A 94 10.78 7.18 -20.19
N LEU A 95 11.17 7.68 -19.01
CA LEU A 95 10.50 8.80 -18.32
C LEU A 95 10.98 10.17 -18.82
N LEU A 96 12.19 10.23 -19.37
CA LEU A 96 12.80 11.41 -19.96
C LEU A 96 13.82 10.96 -20.99
N LYS A 97 13.86 11.63 -22.14
CA LYS A 97 14.93 11.50 -23.11
C LYS A 97 15.38 12.89 -23.55
N ARG A 98 16.66 13.21 -23.35
CA ARG A 98 17.20 14.55 -23.60
C ARG A 98 18.57 14.47 -24.21
N GLU A 99 18.75 15.19 -25.32
CA GLU A 99 20.05 15.48 -25.88
C GLU A 99 20.66 16.64 -25.07
N LEU A 100 21.80 16.37 -24.43
CA LEU A 100 22.54 17.38 -23.67
C LEU A 100 23.44 18.22 -24.57
N ASP A 101 24.05 17.58 -25.57
CA ASP A 101 24.84 18.10 -26.69
C ASP A 101 24.75 17.09 -27.83
N THR A 102 25.28 17.42 -29.00
CA THR A 102 25.30 16.54 -30.18
C THR A 102 25.88 15.17 -29.79
N ASP A 103 25.11 14.10 -30.05
CA ASP A 103 25.46 12.70 -29.73
C ASP A 103 25.72 12.42 -28.23
N LEU A 104 25.24 13.29 -27.34
CA LEU A 104 25.25 13.06 -25.88
C LEU A 104 23.81 12.96 -25.34
N ILE A 105 23.31 11.74 -25.29
CA ILE A 105 21.88 11.47 -25.00
C ILE A 105 21.71 10.94 -23.58
N LEU A 106 20.96 11.68 -22.74
CA LEU A 106 20.53 11.27 -21.42
C LEU A 106 19.13 10.66 -21.50
N THR A 107 18.97 9.44 -20.98
CA THR A 107 17.69 8.79 -20.80
C THR A 107 17.46 8.48 -19.32
N LYS A 108 16.31 8.88 -18.76
CA LYS A 108 15.83 8.42 -17.45
C LYS A 108 14.86 7.27 -17.70
N THR A 109 15.20 6.06 -17.25
CA THR A 109 14.40 4.85 -17.51
C THR A 109 14.06 4.14 -16.23
N THR A 110 12.87 3.53 -16.16
CA THR A 110 12.45 2.71 -15.01
C THR A 110 13.30 1.45 -14.86
N CYS A 111 13.45 0.96 -13.65
CA CYS A 111 14.14 -0.29 -13.33
C CYS A 111 13.60 -0.87 -12.01
N PRO A 112 13.79 -2.18 -11.75
CA PRO A 112 13.41 -2.79 -10.48
C PRO A 112 14.09 -2.10 -9.28
N ILE A 113 13.45 -2.15 -8.13
CA ILE A 113 14.06 -1.76 -6.85
C ILE A 113 15.19 -2.74 -6.50
N GLY A 114 14.95 -4.05 -6.67
CA GLY A 114 15.92 -5.10 -6.41
C GLY A 114 15.34 -6.23 -5.56
N VAL A 115 15.74 -6.31 -4.30
CA VAL A 115 15.24 -7.31 -3.34
C VAL A 115 14.26 -6.65 -2.37
N ILE A 116 13.03 -7.16 -2.36
CA ILE A 116 11.94 -6.64 -1.51
C ILE A 116 11.60 -7.68 -0.44
N GLY A 117 11.77 -7.31 0.83
CA GLY A 117 11.30 -8.10 1.97
C GLY A 117 9.86 -7.73 2.31
N VAL A 118 8.93 -8.69 2.29
CA VAL A 118 7.55 -8.45 2.66
C VAL A 118 7.17 -9.31 3.86
N ILE A 119 6.75 -8.64 4.93
CA ILE A 119 6.38 -9.28 6.19
C ILE A 119 4.89 -9.07 6.39
N PHE A 120 4.10 -10.15 6.37
CA PHE A 120 2.63 -10.09 6.42
C PHE A 120 2.04 -11.07 7.42
N GLU A 121 0.90 -10.70 8.02
CA GLU A 121 0.17 -11.49 9.00
C GLU A 121 -1.15 -12.00 8.44
N SER A 122 -1.53 -13.22 8.80
CA SER A 122 -2.90 -13.80 8.67
C SER A 122 -3.56 -13.69 7.28
N ARG A 123 -2.78 -13.62 6.19
CA ARG A 123 -3.30 -13.47 4.82
C ARG A 123 -2.53 -14.33 3.84
N PRO A 124 -2.86 -15.62 3.68
CA PRO A 124 -2.17 -16.50 2.74
C PRO A 124 -2.25 -16.03 1.28
N ASP A 125 -3.37 -15.40 0.89
CA ASP A 125 -3.56 -14.79 -0.43
C ASP A 125 -2.52 -13.72 -0.76
N ALA A 126 -2.06 -12.98 0.24
CA ALA A 126 -1.04 -11.95 0.06
C ALA A 126 0.29 -12.53 -0.46
N LEU A 127 0.65 -13.75 -0.06
CA LEU A 127 1.87 -14.41 -0.56
C LEU A 127 1.89 -14.49 -2.08
N VAL A 128 0.80 -14.98 -2.67
CA VAL A 128 0.68 -15.16 -4.12
C VAL A 128 0.67 -13.82 -4.84
N GLN A 129 -0.13 -12.86 -4.34
CA GLN A 129 -0.26 -11.53 -4.94
C GLN A 129 1.08 -10.77 -4.92
N ILE A 130 1.79 -10.80 -3.79
CA ILE A 130 3.07 -10.12 -3.62
C ILE A 130 4.15 -10.75 -4.52
N ALA A 131 4.23 -12.09 -4.56
CA ALA A 131 5.17 -12.78 -5.42
C ALA A 131 4.91 -12.43 -6.90
N ALA A 132 3.66 -12.41 -7.33
CA ALA A 132 3.29 -12.06 -8.70
C ALA A 132 3.66 -10.61 -9.05
N LEU A 133 3.38 -9.64 -8.17
CA LEU A 133 3.77 -8.24 -8.34
C LEU A 133 5.29 -8.08 -8.42
N CYS A 134 6.05 -8.77 -7.55
CA CYS A 134 7.51 -8.74 -7.59
C CYS A 134 8.05 -9.32 -8.90
N ILE A 135 7.52 -10.46 -9.39
CA ILE A 135 7.92 -11.04 -10.67
C ILE A 135 7.64 -10.06 -11.82
N LYS A 136 6.42 -9.51 -11.93
CA LYS A 136 6.07 -8.56 -13.00
C LYS A 136 6.96 -7.33 -12.99
N SER A 137 7.30 -6.81 -11.82
CA SER A 137 8.18 -5.65 -11.64
C SER A 137 9.69 -5.98 -11.61
N GLY A 138 10.07 -7.24 -11.88
CA GLY A 138 11.48 -7.68 -11.96
C GLY A 138 12.23 -7.68 -10.64
N ASN A 139 11.52 -7.69 -9.51
CA ASN A 139 12.08 -7.73 -8.17
C ASN A 139 12.14 -9.17 -7.62
N CYS A 140 13.20 -9.49 -6.91
CA CYS A 140 13.22 -10.68 -6.04
C CYS A 140 12.50 -10.39 -4.73
N SER A 141 11.87 -11.43 -4.15
CA SER A 141 11.07 -11.29 -2.94
C SER A 141 11.56 -12.17 -1.79
N ILE A 142 11.57 -11.61 -0.57
CA ILE A 142 11.74 -12.35 0.68
C ILE A 142 10.39 -12.28 1.39
N LEU A 143 9.70 -13.42 1.47
CA LEU A 143 8.34 -13.52 1.96
C LEU A 143 8.34 -14.08 3.39
N LYS A 144 7.78 -13.33 4.34
CA LYS A 144 7.62 -13.74 5.74
C LYS A 144 6.16 -13.67 6.13
N GLY A 145 5.49 -14.81 6.06
CA GLY A 145 4.11 -14.93 6.53
C GLY A 145 4.01 -15.18 8.04
N GLY A 146 2.82 -14.96 8.61
CA GLY A 146 2.51 -15.30 9.99
C GLY A 146 2.56 -16.81 10.24
N SER A 147 2.92 -17.20 11.47
CA SER A 147 3.01 -18.62 11.88
C SER A 147 1.66 -19.33 11.90
N GLU A 148 0.58 -18.59 12.02
CA GLU A 148 -0.81 -19.06 12.00
C GLU A 148 -1.27 -19.57 10.62
N ALA A 149 -0.54 -19.22 9.55
CA ALA A 149 -0.79 -19.64 8.17
C ALA A 149 0.36 -20.51 7.61
N LYS A 150 1.15 -21.14 8.48
CA LYS A 150 2.40 -21.80 8.10
C LYS A 150 2.21 -22.87 7.02
N ASN A 151 1.22 -23.76 7.18
CA ASN A 151 1.01 -24.86 6.24
C ASN A 151 0.52 -24.32 4.89
N THR A 152 -0.40 -23.37 4.90
CA THR A 152 -0.93 -22.73 3.69
C THR A 152 0.17 -21.95 2.96
N ASN A 153 0.94 -21.14 3.68
CA ASN A 153 2.04 -20.36 3.07
C ASN A 153 3.10 -21.28 2.44
N ARG A 154 3.44 -22.41 3.08
CA ARG A 154 4.41 -23.35 2.55
C ARG A 154 3.95 -23.96 1.23
N ILE A 155 2.75 -24.54 1.18
CA ILE A 155 2.24 -25.18 -0.04
C ILE A 155 2.02 -24.17 -1.17
N LEU A 156 1.55 -22.96 -0.87
CA LEU A 156 1.41 -21.89 -1.87
C LEU A 156 2.78 -21.50 -2.43
N PHE A 157 3.76 -21.27 -1.54
CA PHE A 157 5.11 -20.91 -1.94
C PHE A 157 5.74 -22.00 -2.82
N ASP A 158 5.72 -23.27 -2.38
CA ASP A 158 6.34 -24.38 -3.12
C ASP A 158 5.67 -24.54 -4.50
N THR A 159 4.33 -24.34 -4.59
CA THR A 159 3.59 -24.40 -5.84
C THR A 159 4.00 -23.31 -6.82
N ILE A 160 4.05 -22.03 -6.37
CA ILE A 160 4.42 -20.92 -7.26
C ILE A 160 5.92 -20.91 -7.57
N TYR A 161 6.76 -21.29 -6.61
CA TYR A 161 8.20 -21.36 -6.77
C TYR A 161 8.60 -22.36 -7.86
N GLN A 162 8.08 -23.57 -7.79
CA GLN A 162 8.35 -24.59 -8.80
C GLN A 162 7.90 -24.12 -10.19
N ALA A 163 6.69 -23.60 -10.31
CA ALA A 163 6.15 -23.16 -11.59
C ALA A 163 6.98 -22.01 -12.22
N ALA A 164 7.44 -21.08 -11.40
CA ALA A 164 8.22 -19.93 -11.85
C ALA A 164 9.65 -20.32 -12.23
N THR A 165 10.30 -21.21 -11.48
CA THR A 165 11.64 -21.71 -11.82
C THR A 165 11.62 -22.56 -13.10
N GLU A 166 10.57 -23.37 -13.33
CA GLU A 166 10.37 -24.11 -14.58
C GLU A 166 10.14 -23.20 -15.80
N ALA A 167 9.67 -21.95 -15.58
CA ALA A 167 9.58 -20.92 -16.61
C ALA A 167 10.91 -20.20 -16.91
N GLY A 168 11.95 -20.46 -16.10
CA GLY A 168 13.28 -19.89 -16.29
C GLY A 168 13.65 -18.74 -15.34
N LEU A 169 12.86 -18.50 -14.28
CA LEU A 169 13.27 -17.55 -13.25
C LEU A 169 14.45 -18.14 -12.43
N PRO A 170 15.39 -17.29 -11.96
CA PRO A 170 16.51 -17.74 -11.14
C PRO A 170 16.01 -18.29 -9.79
N GLU A 171 16.70 -19.27 -9.22
CA GLU A 171 16.29 -19.94 -7.98
C GLU A 171 16.11 -18.99 -6.79
N GLY A 172 16.88 -17.90 -6.73
CA GLY A 172 16.74 -16.88 -5.68
C GLY A 172 15.68 -15.81 -5.97
N PHE A 173 14.79 -15.98 -6.96
CA PHE A 173 13.75 -15.00 -7.23
C PHE A 173 12.79 -14.79 -6.04
N ALA A 174 12.62 -15.83 -5.21
CA ALA A 174 11.80 -15.76 -4.01
C ALA A 174 12.36 -16.66 -2.90
N VAL A 175 12.23 -16.19 -1.65
CA VAL A 175 12.58 -16.95 -0.43
C VAL A 175 11.43 -16.87 0.55
N LEU A 176 11.00 -17.99 1.13
CA LEU A 176 10.03 -18.04 2.22
C LEU A 176 10.74 -18.19 3.57
N ILE A 177 10.51 -17.25 4.47
CA ILE A 177 10.98 -17.28 5.86
C ILE A 177 9.85 -17.82 6.76
N GLU A 178 10.12 -18.89 7.50
CA GLU A 178 9.12 -19.50 8.41
C GLU A 178 9.40 -19.19 9.89
N ASP A 179 10.66 -18.98 10.27
CA ASP A 179 11.04 -18.72 11.65
C ASP A 179 10.83 -17.25 12.04
N ARG A 180 10.33 -17.02 13.26
CA ARG A 180 10.11 -15.67 13.80
C ARG A 180 11.44 -14.99 14.18
N ALA A 181 12.44 -15.74 14.64
CA ALA A 181 13.76 -15.21 14.99
C ALA A 181 14.46 -14.55 13.78
N SER A 182 14.16 -15.03 12.58
CA SER A 182 14.71 -14.50 11.33
C SER A 182 14.23 -13.10 10.96
N ILE A 183 13.20 -12.52 11.65
CA ILE A 183 12.80 -11.13 11.41
C ILE A 183 13.91 -10.18 11.85
N ASP A 184 14.42 -10.32 13.07
CA ASP A 184 15.47 -9.45 13.60
C ASP A 184 16.78 -9.57 12.82
N GLU A 185 17.03 -10.73 12.21
CA GLU A 185 18.15 -10.95 11.30
C GLU A 185 17.89 -10.26 9.96
N LEU A 186 16.67 -10.37 9.41
CA LEU A 186 16.29 -9.72 8.17
C LEU A 186 16.43 -8.20 8.27
N LEU A 187 16.01 -7.58 9.39
CA LEU A 187 16.12 -6.12 9.60
C LEU A 187 17.57 -5.61 9.54
N LYS A 188 18.56 -6.49 9.69
CA LYS A 188 20.00 -6.16 9.63
C LYS A 188 20.59 -6.36 8.24
N CYS A 189 19.86 -6.99 7.32
CA CYS A 189 20.36 -7.37 5.98
C CYS A 189 20.34 -6.21 4.97
N HIS A 190 20.64 -4.99 5.40
CA HIS A 190 20.57 -3.78 4.56
C HIS A 190 21.55 -3.77 3.38
N ASP A 191 22.58 -4.65 3.38
CA ASP A 191 23.48 -4.81 2.24
C ASP A 191 22.87 -5.67 1.11
N TYR A 192 21.82 -6.43 1.41
CA TYR A 192 21.23 -7.41 0.49
C TYR A 192 19.75 -7.18 0.21
N VAL A 193 19.05 -6.42 1.04
CA VAL A 193 17.62 -6.11 0.92
C VAL A 193 17.46 -4.63 0.70
N ASP A 194 16.77 -4.25 -0.38
CA ASP A 194 16.65 -2.87 -0.82
C ASP A 194 15.42 -2.17 -0.23
N LEU A 195 14.37 -2.92 0.09
CA LEU A 195 13.12 -2.39 0.63
C LEU A 195 12.43 -3.41 1.53
N LEU A 196 11.78 -2.93 2.62
CA LEU A 196 10.85 -3.71 3.43
C LEU A 196 9.43 -3.16 3.33
N ILE A 197 8.47 -4.07 3.25
CA ILE A 197 7.03 -3.76 3.23
C ILE A 197 6.34 -4.56 4.32
N PRO A 198 6.16 -4.01 5.53
CA PRO A 198 5.41 -4.67 6.59
C PRO A 198 3.90 -4.54 6.38
N ARG A 199 3.16 -5.63 6.62
CA ARG A 199 1.70 -5.70 6.61
C ARG A 199 1.19 -6.47 7.83
N GLY A 200 0.68 -5.78 8.82
CA GLY A 200 0.23 -6.37 10.07
C GLY A 200 -0.41 -5.36 10.99
N SER A 201 -0.38 -5.64 12.28
CA SER A 201 -0.86 -4.69 13.30
C SER A 201 0.01 -3.43 13.36
N ASN A 202 -0.59 -2.30 13.75
CA ASN A 202 0.10 -1.01 13.86
C ASN A 202 1.38 -1.09 14.69
N GLN A 203 1.32 -1.79 15.83
CA GLN A 203 2.49 -2.00 16.71
C GLN A 203 3.62 -2.75 15.99
N PHE A 204 3.26 -3.74 15.19
CA PHE A 204 4.24 -4.52 14.44
C PHE A 204 4.89 -3.70 13.32
N VAL A 205 4.10 -2.96 12.55
CA VAL A 205 4.61 -2.05 11.51
C VAL A 205 5.53 -1.00 12.12
N GLN A 206 5.12 -0.38 13.23
CA GLN A 206 5.93 0.60 13.96
C GLN A 206 7.24 -0.01 14.48
N TYR A 207 7.20 -1.25 14.97
CA TYR A 207 8.40 -1.97 15.39
C TYR A 207 9.40 -2.11 14.22
N ILE A 208 8.93 -2.56 13.05
CA ILE A 208 9.78 -2.70 11.86
C ILE A 208 10.37 -1.35 11.44
N MET A 209 9.55 -0.29 11.38
CA MET A 209 10.00 1.05 11.01
C MET A 209 11.09 1.60 11.95
N ASN A 210 10.98 1.33 13.24
CA ASN A 210 11.90 1.83 14.25
C ASN A 210 13.21 1.01 14.38
N ASN A 211 13.22 -0.26 13.93
CA ASN A 211 14.34 -1.17 14.15
C ASN A 211 15.06 -1.58 12.85
N SER A 212 14.57 -1.18 11.68
CA SER A 212 15.19 -1.51 10.40
C SER A 212 16.21 -0.45 9.97
N LYS A 213 17.33 -0.92 9.42
CA LYS A 213 18.24 -0.09 8.61
C LYS A 213 17.90 -0.11 7.13
N ILE A 214 17.07 -1.06 6.70
CA ILE A 214 16.53 -1.14 5.35
C ILE A 214 15.41 -0.11 5.24
N PRO A 215 15.29 0.66 4.14
CA PRO A 215 14.12 1.51 3.89
C PRO A 215 12.81 0.74 4.07
N VAL A 216 11.85 1.33 4.78
CA VAL A 216 10.55 0.69 5.04
C VAL A 216 9.46 1.48 4.34
N MET A 217 8.66 0.80 3.53
CA MET A 217 7.48 1.36 2.86
C MET A 217 6.22 0.85 3.57
N GLY A 218 5.42 1.75 4.10
CA GLY A 218 4.19 1.40 4.80
C GLY A 218 3.63 2.57 5.62
N HIS A 219 2.62 2.27 6.39
CA HIS A 219 2.03 3.17 7.39
C HIS A 219 1.68 2.34 8.63
N ALA A 220 1.75 2.95 9.80
CA ALA A 220 1.37 2.29 11.05
C ALA A 220 -0.14 2.44 11.31
N ASP A 221 -0.65 3.67 11.28
CA ASP A 221 -2.05 3.99 11.60
C ASP A 221 -2.76 4.60 10.39
N GLY A 222 -4.06 4.33 10.27
CA GLY A 222 -4.96 4.91 9.28
C GLY A 222 -5.92 5.91 9.93
N ILE A 223 -5.45 7.13 10.24
CA ILE A 223 -6.27 8.19 10.83
C ILE A 223 -6.71 9.13 9.72
N CYS A 224 -7.84 8.81 9.09
CA CYS A 224 -8.41 9.58 7.99
C CYS A 224 -9.45 10.59 8.49
N HIS A 225 -9.53 11.75 7.82
CA HIS A 225 -10.48 12.81 8.15
C HIS A 225 -11.43 13.09 6.99
N ILE A 226 -12.62 13.54 7.34
CA ILE A 226 -13.53 14.26 6.42
C ILE A 226 -13.78 15.64 7.00
N TYR A 227 -13.53 16.68 6.21
CA TYR A 227 -13.96 18.04 6.51
C TYR A 227 -15.20 18.37 5.71
N VAL A 228 -16.27 18.79 6.38
CA VAL A 228 -17.49 19.27 5.74
C VAL A 228 -17.53 20.80 5.85
N ASP A 229 -17.34 21.44 4.70
CA ASP A 229 -17.27 22.88 4.56
C ASP A 229 -18.64 23.55 4.68
N GLY A 230 -18.66 24.85 5.00
CA GLY A 230 -19.89 25.63 5.10
C GLY A 230 -20.72 25.67 3.81
N ALA A 231 -20.09 25.46 2.65
CA ALA A 231 -20.75 25.37 1.35
C ALA A 231 -21.15 23.94 0.94
N ALA A 232 -21.12 22.97 1.84
CA ALA A 232 -21.51 21.58 1.54
C ALA A 232 -23.03 21.42 1.48
N THR A 233 -23.51 20.47 0.68
CA THR A 233 -24.89 20.01 0.71
C THR A 233 -25.05 18.81 1.63
N ILE A 234 -26.03 18.85 2.53
CA ILE A 234 -26.25 17.81 3.55
C ILE A 234 -26.57 16.46 2.91
N GLU A 235 -27.39 16.47 1.84
CA GLU A 235 -27.83 15.29 1.10
C GLU A 235 -26.65 14.54 0.45
N LYS A 236 -25.56 15.23 0.13
CA LYS A 236 -24.33 14.64 -0.38
C LYS A 236 -23.41 14.22 0.77
N ALA A 237 -23.29 15.04 1.81
CA ALA A 237 -22.35 14.81 2.91
C ALA A 237 -22.69 13.56 3.72
N VAL A 238 -23.94 13.39 4.12
CA VAL A 238 -24.36 12.28 4.99
C VAL A 238 -24.05 10.90 4.40
N PRO A 239 -24.42 10.56 3.16
CA PRO A 239 -24.07 9.27 2.57
C PRO A 239 -22.56 9.03 2.47
N ILE A 240 -21.77 10.05 2.11
CA ILE A 240 -20.31 9.96 2.01
C ILE A 240 -19.69 9.62 3.36
N ILE A 241 -20.10 10.31 4.43
CA ILE A 241 -19.59 10.09 5.79
C ILE A 241 -19.96 8.68 6.27
N ILE A 242 -21.22 8.27 6.10
CA ILE A 242 -21.70 6.94 6.51
C ILE A 242 -20.92 5.85 5.76
N ASP A 243 -20.77 5.94 4.44
CA ASP A 243 -20.01 4.98 3.65
C ASP A 243 -18.55 4.94 4.10
N SER A 244 -17.90 6.09 4.26
CA SER A 244 -16.52 6.22 4.70
C SER A 244 -16.26 5.57 6.06
N LYS A 245 -17.26 5.57 6.97
CA LYS A 245 -17.13 4.95 8.28
C LYS A 245 -17.60 3.50 8.31
N THR A 246 -18.67 3.14 7.59
CA THR A 246 -19.39 1.88 7.88
C THR A 246 -19.27 0.82 6.79
N GLN A 247 -18.70 1.13 5.63
CA GLN A 247 -18.53 0.16 4.55
C GLN A 247 -17.59 -0.97 4.98
N TYR A 248 -16.48 -0.64 5.67
CA TYR A 248 -15.60 -1.60 6.33
C TYR A 248 -14.73 -0.90 7.38
N VAL A 249 -15.06 -1.06 8.65
CA VAL A 249 -14.43 -0.31 9.77
C VAL A 249 -12.96 -0.68 10.02
N ALA A 250 -12.53 -1.89 9.65
CA ALA A 250 -11.18 -2.39 9.93
C ALA A 250 -10.18 -2.11 8.80
N ALA A 251 -10.42 -1.06 8.00
CA ALA A 251 -9.51 -0.63 6.95
C ALA A 251 -8.90 0.73 7.27
N CYS A 252 -7.62 0.88 6.98
CA CYS A 252 -6.83 2.09 7.26
C CYS A 252 -7.30 3.36 6.53
N ASN A 253 -8.14 3.23 5.51
CA ASN A 253 -8.78 4.36 4.80
C ASN A 253 -10.20 4.67 5.29
N THR A 254 -10.61 4.06 6.42
CA THR A 254 -11.87 4.39 7.10
C THR A 254 -11.74 5.74 7.78
N VAL A 255 -12.79 6.58 7.70
CA VAL A 255 -12.78 7.86 8.42
C VAL A 255 -12.83 7.64 9.93
N GLU A 256 -11.95 8.32 10.66
CA GLU A 256 -11.88 8.26 12.12
C GLU A 256 -12.28 9.60 12.77
N THR A 257 -12.09 10.70 12.05
CA THR A 257 -12.44 12.04 12.52
C THR A 257 -13.24 12.82 11.48
N LEU A 258 -14.37 13.38 11.90
CA LEU A 258 -15.20 14.29 11.14
C LEU A 258 -14.99 15.72 11.65
N LEU A 259 -14.57 16.62 10.78
CA LEU A 259 -14.48 18.05 11.04
C LEU A 259 -15.66 18.74 10.38
N VAL A 260 -16.42 19.55 11.12
CA VAL A 260 -17.64 20.19 10.61
C VAL A 260 -17.52 21.71 10.76
N HIS A 261 -17.74 22.42 9.65
CA HIS A 261 -17.79 23.88 9.70
C HIS A 261 -18.94 24.35 10.61
N LYS A 262 -18.67 25.34 11.47
CA LYS A 262 -19.63 25.83 12.47
C LYS A 262 -20.99 26.23 11.91
N ASP A 263 -21.01 26.79 10.68
CA ASP A 263 -22.25 27.34 10.09
C ASP A 263 -23.26 26.26 9.65
N ILE A 264 -22.82 24.99 9.54
CA ILE A 264 -23.68 23.87 9.15
C ILE A 264 -23.76 22.78 10.23
N ALA A 265 -23.05 22.93 11.33
CA ALA A 265 -22.95 21.92 12.39
C ALA A 265 -24.34 21.57 12.96
N ASP A 266 -25.17 22.57 13.23
CA ASP A 266 -26.53 22.41 13.80
C ASP A 266 -27.50 21.65 12.89
N VAL A 267 -27.19 21.53 11.59
CA VAL A 267 -28.03 20.82 10.61
C VAL A 267 -27.38 19.47 10.23
N LEU A 268 -26.09 19.46 9.94
CA LEU A 268 -25.38 18.26 9.49
C LEU A 268 -25.29 17.18 10.57
N ILE A 269 -24.89 17.58 11.80
CA ILE A 269 -24.62 16.59 12.86
C ILE A 269 -25.89 15.83 13.27
N PRO A 270 -27.06 16.48 13.49
CA PRO A 270 -28.30 15.74 13.73
C PRO A 270 -28.73 14.86 12.55
N ALA A 271 -28.61 15.36 11.30
CA ALA A 271 -28.98 14.58 10.13
C ALA A 271 -28.10 13.32 9.97
N LEU A 272 -26.80 13.42 10.30
CA LEU A 272 -25.88 12.30 10.32
C LEU A 272 -26.24 11.30 11.43
N ALA A 273 -26.55 11.78 12.64
CA ALA A 273 -26.95 10.93 13.77
C ALA A 273 -28.26 10.18 13.46
N ASP A 274 -29.24 10.85 12.90
CA ASP A 274 -30.53 10.25 12.50
C ASP A 274 -30.32 9.19 11.41
N ALA A 275 -29.52 9.47 10.39
CA ALA A 275 -29.28 8.57 9.27
C ALA A 275 -28.44 7.34 9.66
N SER A 276 -27.51 7.46 10.59
CA SER A 276 -26.69 6.35 11.09
C SER A 276 -27.40 5.51 12.15
N GLY A 277 -28.40 6.06 12.83
CA GLY A 277 -29.07 5.45 13.96
C GLY A 277 -28.09 5.07 15.06
N SER A 278 -28.24 3.85 15.60
CA SER A 278 -27.33 3.32 16.65
C SER A 278 -26.06 2.65 16.09
N LYS A 279 -25.81 2.75 14.78
CA LYS A 279 -24.69 2.03 14.16
C LYS A 279 -23.34 2.66 14.47
N ILE A 280 -23.29 3.99 14.62
CA ILE A 280 -22.07 4.75 14.91
C ILE A 280 -22.16 5.33 16.31
N GLN A 281 -21.14 5.09 17.12
CA GLN A 281 -20.92 5.77 18.40
C GLN A 281 -20.13 7.05 18.13
N TYR A 282 -20.66 8.18 18.56
CA TYR A 282 -20.02 9.48 18.37
C TYR A 282 -19.22 9.92 19.60
N ARG A 283 -18.05 10.49 19.37
CA ARG A 283 -17.27 11.22 20.36
C ARG A 283 -17.12 12.66 19.88
N GLY A 284 -17.74 13.59 20.59
CA GLY A 284 -17.83 14.97 20.15
C GLY A 284 -17.07 15.96 21.02
N ASP A 285 -16.59 17.06 20.42
CA ASP A 285 -16.15 18.22 21.17
C ASP A 285 -17.33 18.92 21.90
N VAL A 286 -17.03 19.94 22.70
CA VAL A 286 -18.08 20.65 23.44
C VAL A 286 -19.17 21.23 22.51
N ARG A 287 -18.82 21.69 21.31
CA ARG A 287 -19.79 22.24 20.36
C ARG A 287 -20.69 21.14 19.75
N CYS A 288 -20.13 19.98 19.48
CA CYS A 288 -20.89 18.82 19.03
C CYS A 288 -21.87 18.34 20.12
N SER A 289 -21.45 18.29 21.37
CA SER A 289 -22.30 17.88 22.52
C SER A 289 -23.46 18.85 22.80
N MET A 290 -23.46 20.07 22.25
CA MET A 290 -24.60 20.97 22.31
C MET A 290 -25.68 20.63 21.29
N VAL A 291 -25.36 19.81 20.29
CA VAL A 291 -26.21 19.52 19.12
C VAL A 291 -26.79 18.11 19.17
N ILE A 292 -25.99 17.13 19.61
CA ILE A 292 -26.42 15.73 19.81
C ILE A 292 -25.90 15.19 21.14
N ASP A 293 -26.55 14.12 21.63
CA ASP A 293 -26.02 13.33 22.75
C ASP A 293 -24.88 12.45 22.25
N CYS A 294 -23.67 12.66 22.76
CA CYS A 294 -22.46 11.93 22.40
C CYS A 294 -21.47 11.87 23.57
N ASP A 295 -20.57 10.89 23.52
CA ASP A 295 -19.46 10.85 24.47
C ASP A 295 -18.51 12.05 24.26
N PRO A 296 -17.91 12.61 25.32
CA PRO A 296 -16.93 13.68 25.17
C PRO A 296 -15.66 13.17 24.46
N ALA A 297 -15.23 13.86 23.41
CA ALA A 297 -13.95 13.60 22.77
C ALA A 297 -12.81 14.19 23.59
N GLU A 298 -11.75 13.41 23.77
CA GLU A 298 -10.47 13.85 24.30
C GLU A 298 -9.46 14.05 23.16
N GLU A 299 -8.36 14.75 23.39
CA GLU A 299 -7.36 15.02 22.36
C GLU A 299 -6.79 13.73 21.73
N LYS A 300 -6.64 12.69 22.53
CA LYS A 300 -6.19 11.36 22.04
C LYS A 300 -7.14 10.72 21.01
N ASP A 301 -8.44 11.05 21.06
CA ASP A 301 -9.43 10.51 20.14
C ASP A 301 -9.17 10.95 18.70
N PHE A 302 -8.62 12.15 18.52
CA PHE A 302 -8.22 12.67 17.20
C PHE A 302 -6.94 12.06 16.65
N GLN A 303 -6.22 11.26 17.45
CA GLN A 303 -5.02 10.49 17.08
C GLN A 303 -5.27 8.98 17.12
N THR A 304 -6.54 8.55 17.14
CA THR A 304 -6.90 7.14 17.33
C THR A 304 -7.49 6.56 16.06
N GLU A 305 -6.91 5.47 15.58
CA GLU A 305 -7.54 4.57 14.63
C GLU A 305 -8.39 3.58 15.42
N TYR A 306 -9.72 3.75 15.40
CA TYR A 306 -10.64 2.94 16.22
C TYR A 306 -10.81 1.52 15.71
N LEU A 307 -10.78 1.33 14.37
CA LEU A 307 -11.10 0.06 13.72
C LEU A 307 -12.48 -0.49 14.11
N ASP A 308 -13.39 0.39 14.51
CA ASP A 308 -14.73 0.10 15.01
C ASP A 308 -15.71 1.19 14.55
N TYR A 309 -16.99 1.00 14.83
CA TYR A 309 -18.06 1.95 14.53
C TYR A 309 -18.04 3.17 15.49
N ILE A 310 -16.87 3.76 15.71
CA ILE A 310 -16.66 4.95 16.53
C ILE A 310 -16.18 6.07 15.59
N LEU A 311 -16.72 7.28 15.72
CA LEU A 311 -16.35 8.44 14.92
C LEU A 311 -16.18 9.66 15.83
N SER A 312 -15.00 10.28 15.80
CA SER A 312 -14.75 11.56 16.48
C SER A 312 -15.32 12.71 15.67
N ILE A 313 -15.96 13.67 16.33
CA ILE A 313 -16.50 14.89 15.67
C ILE A 313 -15.93 16.13 16.37
N LYS A 314 -15.40 17.04 15.56
CA LYS A 314 -14.98 18.37 16.00
C LYS A 314 -15.61 19.43 15.13
N VAL A 315 -16.22 20.44 15.74
CA VAL A 315 -16.70 21.63 15.04
C VAL A 315 -15.56 22.62 14.91
N VAL A 316 -15.29 23.05 13.68
CA VAL A 316 -14.19 24.00 13.36
C VAL A 316 -14.75 25.33 12.88
N ASP A 317 -13.98 26.41 13.07
CA ASP A 317 -14.42 27.75 12.70
C ASP A 317 -14.36 28.01 11.20
N ASP A 318 -13.39 27.41 10.53
CA ASP A 318 -13.14 27.59 9.10
C ASP A 318 -12.25 26.47 8.54
N ILE A 319 -11.98 26.54 7.24
CA ILE A 319 -11.13 25.59 6.52
C ILE A 319 -9.67 25.59 6.99
N ASP A 320 -9.16 26.72 7.50
CA ASP A 320 -7.77 26.81 7.96
C ASP A 320 -7.59 26.02 9.26
N GLU A 321 -8.55 26.10 10.18
CA GLU A 321 -8.57 25.24 11.37
C GLU A 321 -8.66 23.76 11.01
N ALA A 322 -9.51 23.41 10.02
CA ALA A 322 -9.64 22.03 9.56
C ALA A 322 -8.33 21.50 8.97
N ILE A 323 -7.68 22.23 8.08
CA ILE A 323 -6.39 21.86 7.48
C ILE A 323 -5.30 21.73 8.54
N HIS A 324 -5.24 22.67 9.50
CA HIS A 324 -4.28 22.60 10.60
C HIS A 324 -4.50 21.34 11.45
N HIS A 325 -5.76 21.03 11.76
CA HIS A 325 -6.11 19.83 12.52
C HIS A 325 -5.68 18.55 11.78
N ILE A 326 -6.02 18.41 10.51
CA ILE A 326 -5.66 17.25 9.68
C ILE A 326 -4.14 17.06 9.62
N ASN A 327 -3.40 18.12 9.33
CA ASN A 327 -1.93 18.06 9.24
C ASN A 327 -1.25 17.80 10.60
N THR A 328 -1.94 18.06 11.73
CA THR A 328 -1.41 17.84 13.08
C THR A 328 -1.72 16.43 13.59
N TYR A 329 -2.93 15.93 13.37
CA TYR A 329 -3.44 14.69 13.98
C TYR A 329 -3.55 13.53 13.00
N GLY A 330 -3.63 13.82 11.69
CA GLY A 330 -3.77 12.81 10.64
C GLY A 330 -2.53 11.96 10.45
N SER A 331 -2.74 10.77 9.93
CA SER A 331 -1.68 9.82 9.58
C SER A 331 -1.09 10.04 8.18
N HIS A 332 -1.48 11.10 7.48
CA HIS A 332 -1.15 11.38 6.08
C HIS A 332 -1.61 10.31 5.10
N HIS A 333 -2.66 9.58 5.46
CA HIS A 333 -3.21 8.51 4.63
C HIS A 333 -4.18 9.06 3.58
N THR A 334 -5.42 9.34 3.97
CA THR A 334 -6.46 9.80 3.04
C THR A 334 -7.43 10.72 3.75
N ASP A 335 -7.57 11.95 3.25
CA ASP A 335 -8.46 12.94 3.80
C ASP A 335 -9.35 13.54 2.71
N CYS A 336 -10.57 13.93 3.07
CA CYS A 336 -11.58 14.40 2.13
C CYS A 336 -12.19 15.73 2.58
N ILE A 337 -12.44 16.61 1.63
CA ILE A 337 -13.33 17.77 1.82
C ILE A 337 -14.68 17.49 1.13
N ILE A 338 -15.77 17.88 1.79
CA ILE A 338 -17.10 17.93 1.17
C ILE A 338 -17.49 19.39 1.04
N THR A 339 -17.57 19.88 -0.18
CA THR A 339 -17.89 21.29 -0.50
C THR A 339 -18.39 21.44 -1.93
N GLU A 340 -19.23 22.44 -2.16
CA GLU A 340 -19.60 22.92 -3.50
C GLU A 340 -18.78 24.17 -3.91
N ASP A 341 -17.94 24.71 -2.99
CA ASP A 341 -17.07 25.85 -3.29
C ASP A 341 -15.74 25.38 -3.88
N ALA A 342 -15.47 25.82 -5.11
CA ALA A 342 -14.26 25.43 -5.84
C ALA A 342 -12.96 25.99 -5.23
N ASP A 343 -13.03 27.16 -4.61
CA ASP A 343 -11.85 27.79 -4.00
C ASP A 343 -11.46 27.08 -2.72
N SER A 344 -12.45 26.71 -1.88
CA SER A 344 -12.26 25.87 -0.70
C SER A 344 -11.68 24.50 -1.08
N ALA A 345 -12.23 23.86 -2.13
CA ALA A 345 -11.71 22.60 -2.62
C ALA A 345 -10.25 22.70 -3.08
N ALA A 346 -9.93 23.72 -3.89
CA ALA A 346 -8.55 23.93 -4.38
C ALA A 346 -7.57 24.20 -3.22
N LYS A 347 -7.97 25.00 -2.22
CA LYS A 347 -7.16 25.29 -1.04
C LYS A 347 -6.90 24.03 -0.22
N PHE A 348 -7.93 23.22 0.04
CA PHE A 348 -7.82 21.96 0.78
C PHE A 348 -6.89 20.99 0.06
N MET A 349 -7.10 20.77 -1.26
CA MET A 349 -6.28 19.91 -2.09
C MET A 349 -4.79 20.30 -2.10
N ALA A 350 -4.50 21.61 -1.99
CA ALA A 350 -3.13 22.12 -2.02
C ALA A 350 -2.43 22.03 -0.66
N LEU A 351 -3.15 22.16 0.44
CA LEU A 351 -2.55 22.38 1.77
C LEU A 351 -2.64 21.16 2.69
N VAL A 352 -3.52 20.20 2.43
CA VAL A 352 -3.57 18.93 3.20
C VAL A 352 -2.45 18.02 2.72
N ASP A 353 -1.60 17.59 3.67
CA ASP A 353 -0.41 16.79 3.40
C ASP A 353 -0.71 15.29 3.57
N SER A 354 -1.57 14.74 2.72
CA SER A 354 -1.93 13.32 2.73
C SER A 354 -1.64 12.64 1.39
N ALA A 355 -1.48 11.31 1.41
CA ALA A 355 -1.24 10.52 0.21
C ALA A 355 -2.44 10.54 -0.75
N GLY A 356 -3.65 10.56 -0.19
CA GLY A 356 -4.91 10.78 -0.91
C GLY A 356 -5.62 12.02 -0.38
N VAL A 357 -5.91 12.99 -1.24
CA VAL A 357 -6.72 14.17 -0.90
C VAL A 357 -7.90 14.23 -1.83
N TYR A 358 -9.10 14.12 -1.29
CA TYR A 358 -10.33 13.89 -2.03
C TYR A 358 -11.31 15.06 -1.92
N GLN A 359 -12.20 15.14 -2.88
CA GLN A 359 -13.36 16.04 -2.85
C GLN A 359 -14.63 15.26 -3.15
N ASN A 360 -15.64 15.41 -2.30
CA ASN A 360 -17.00 14.91 -2.51
C ASN A 360 -17.12 13.40 -2.80
N CYS A 361 -16.25 12.59 -2.19
CA CYS A 361 -16.31 11.13 -2.28
C CYS A 361 -15.82 10.45 -1.00
N SER A 362 -16.12 9.17 -0.87
CA SER A 362 -15.73 8.35 0.29
C SER A 362 -14.22 8.16 0.36
N THR A 363 -13.64 8.23 1.57
CA THR A 363 -12.23 7.90 1.80
C THR A 363 -11.91 6.44 1.47
N ARG A 364 -12.94 5.58 1.43
CA ARG A 364 -12.84 4.17 1.08
C ARG A 364 -12.39 3.90 -0.36
N PHE A 365 -12.34 4.92 -1.23
CA PHE A 365 -11.76 4.79 -2.57
C PHE A 365 -10.25 4.62 -2.59
N ALA A 366 -9.52 4.90 -1.50
CA ALA A 366 -8.06 4.73 -1.41
C ALA A 366 -7.64 3.25 -1.41
N ASP A 367 -7.67 2.63 -2.57
CA ASP A 367 -7.47 1.19 -2.76
C ASP A 367 -7.01 0.94 -4.21
N GLY A 368 -6.01 0.08 -4.39
CA GLY A 368 -5.40 -0.15 -5.70
C GLY A 368 -6.40 -0.66 -6.76
N PHE A 369 -7.31 -1.56 -6.37
CA PHE A 369 -8.35 -2.05 -7.31
C PHE A 369 -9.33 -0.95 -7.67
N ARG A 370 -9.74 -0.12 -6.70
CA ARG A 370 -10.67 1.00 -6.95
C ARG A 370 -10.04 2.11 -7.78
N TYR A 371 -8.73 2.29 -7.70
CA TYR A 371 -7.98 3.20 -8.58
C TYR A 371 -7.72 2.62 -9.98
N GLY A 372 -8.00 1.34 -10.21
CA GLY A 372 -7.69 0.66 -11.46
C GLY A 372 -6.20 0.26 -11.59
N PHE A 373 -5.45 0.26 -10.49
CA PHE A 373 -4.03 -0.14 -10.47
C PHE A 373 -3.85 -1.65 -10.27
N GLY A 374 -4.94 -2.40 -10.10
CA GLY A 374 -4.90 -3.83 -9.80
C GLY A 374 -4.49 -4.14 -8.36
N ALA A 375 -3.78 -5.24 -8.17
CA ALA A 375 -3.31 -5.65 -6.85
C ALA A 375 -2.31 -4.66 -6.25
N GLU A 376 -2.32 -4.52 -4.93
CA GLU A 376 -1.39 -3.69 -4.19
C GLU A 376 -0.61 -4.49 -3.14
N VAL A 377 0.64 -4.15 -2.93
CA VAL A 377 1.47 -4.72 -1.84
C VAL A 377 1.22 -4.05 -0.51
N GLY A 378 0.64 -2.86 -0.50
CA GLY A 378 0.35 -2.06 0.69
C GLY A 378 0.03 -0.62 0.37
N ILE A 379 -0.11 0.20 1.41
CA ILE A 379 -0.29 1.65 1.29
C ILE A 379 0.89 2.32 2.01
N SER A 380 1.44 3.36 1.40
CA SER A 380 2.54 4.14 1.98
C SER A 380 2.10 5.59 2.19
N THR A 381 2.36 6.12 3.38
CA THR A 381 2.12 7.53 3.71
C THR A 381 3.41 8.37 3.66
N GLY A 382 4.55 7.74 3.40
CA GLY A 382 5.83 8.40 3.26
C GLY A 382 5.87 9.36 2.07
N LYS A 383 6.80 10.34 2.11
CA LYS A 383 6.99 11.32 1.01
C LYS A 383 8.03 10.87 -0.02
N LEU A 384 8.83 9.87 0.30
CA LEU A 384 9.68 9.21 -0.68
C LEU A 384 8.82 8.23 -1.48
N HIS A 385 9.22 7.97 -2.73
CA HIS A 385 8.51 7.02 -3.59
C HIS A 385 8.51 5.60 -2.94
N ALA A 386 7.38 4.87 -2.94
CA ALA A 386 6.08 5.25 -3.45
C ALA A 386 5.18 5.84 -2.33
N ARG A 387 4.09 6.52 -2.71
CA ARG A 387 3.12 7.11 -1.78
C ARG A 387 1.69 6.76 -2.22
N GLY A 388 0.80 6.48 -1.27
CA GLY A 388 -0.56 6.00 -1.52
C GLY A 388 -0.61 4.47 -1.70
N PRO A 389 -1.67 3.93 -2.35
CA PRO A 389 -1.75 2.53 -2.73
C PRO A 389 -0.57 2.13 -3.63
N VAL A 390 0.20 1.13 -3.19
CA VAL A 390 1.43 0.71 -3.85
C VAL A 390 1.13 -0.50 -4.73
N GLY A 391 0.86 -0.25 -5.99
CA GLY A 391 0.73 -1.25 -7.04
C GLY A 391 2.06 -1.47 -7.77
N LEU A 392 1.95 -1.87 -9.03
CA LEU A 392 3.09 -2.21 -9.88
C LEU A 392 4.10 -1.05 -10.04
N ASP A 393 3.61 0.19 -10.26
CA ASP A 393 4.44 1.39 -10.42
C ASP A 393 5.24 1.75 -9.16
N GLY A 394 4.71 1.39 -7.99
CA GLY A 394 5.38 1.62 -6.71
C GLY A 394 6.53 0.65 -6.42
N LEU A 395 6.65 -0.43 -7.21
CA LEU A 395 7.70 -1.45 -7.09
C LEU A 395 8.86 -1.24 -8.08
N VAL A 396 8.87 -0.12 -8.80
CA VAL A 396 9.98 0.26 -9.67
C VAL A 396 10.59 1.58 -9.21
N THR A 397 11.85 1.78 -9.58
CA THR A 397 12.56 3.04 -9.46
C THR A 397 13.09 3.44 -10.83
N TYR A 398 14.06 4.32 -10.91
CA TYR A 398 14.65 4.72 -12.19
C TYR A 398 16.17 4.83 -12.10
N LYS A 399 16.81 4.73 -13.27
CA LYS A 399 18.22 5.02 -13.44
C LYS A 399 18.44 5.94 -14.65
N TYR A 400 19.57 6.59 -14.66
CA TYR A 400 20.00 7.39 -15.79
C TYR A 400 20.96 6.57 -16.67
N LYS A 401 20.72 6.59 -17.98
CA LYS A 401 21.62 6.08 -19.01
C LYS A 401 22.12 7.28 -19.78
N LEU A 402 23.43 7.47 -19.87
CA LEU A 402 24.05 8.52 -20.67
C LEU A 402 24.89 7.86 -21.74
N VAL A 403 24.56 8.12 -22.98
CA VAL A 403 25.30 7.63 -24.17
C VAL A 403 25.95 8.83 -24.86
N GLY A 404 27.22 8.75 -25.07
CA GLY A 404 28.01 9.78 -25.71
C GLY A 404 29.00 9.22 -26.74
N ASP A 405 29.73 10.11 -27.43
CA ASP A 405 30.77 9.81 -28.39
C ASP A 405 32.08 10.53 -28.02
N GLY A 406 32.57 10.28 -26.78
CA GLY A 406 33.85 10.81 -26.32
C GLY A 406 33.81 12.20 -25.66
N GLN A 407 32.62 12.76 -25.38
CA GLN A 407 32.50 14.04 -24.65
C GLN A 407 33.09 13.96 -23.26
N ILE A 408 33.81 15.02 -22.85
CA ILE A 408 34.44 15.13 -21.53
C ILE A 408 33.98 16.40 -20.81
N VAL A 409 33.75 16.32 -19.51
CA VAL A 409 33.26 17.44 -18.68
C VAL A 409 34.21 18.65 -18.74
N ALA A 410 35.52 18.44 -18.89
CA ALA A 410 36.51 19.52 -18.94
C ALA A 410 36.27 20.51 -20.11
N ASP A 411 35.77 20.04 -21.24
CA ASP A 411 35.49 20.89 -22.38
C ASP A 411 34.30 21.85 -22.11
N TYR A 412 33.28 21.36 -21.37
CA TYR A 412 32.14 22.16 -20.93
C TYR A 412 32.55 23.13 -19.82
N ALA A 413 33.33 22.64 -18.85
CA ALA A 413 33.80 23.47 -17.73
C ALA A 413 34.72 24.62 -18.19
N SER A 414 35.49 24.44 -19.25
CA SER A 414 36.33 25.47 -19.83
C SER A 414 35.62 26.39 -20.83
N GLY A 415 34.37 26.10 -21.18
CA GLY A 415 33.60 26.83 -22.19
C GLY A 415 33.99 26.48 -23.64
N LYS A 416 34.78 25.43 -23.86
CA LYS A 416 35.13 24.94 -25.20
C LYS A 416 33.92 24.28 -25.88
N SER A 417 33.06 23.61 -25.11
CA SER A 417 31.78 23.05 -25.55
C SER A 417 30.64 23.65 -24.71
N LEU A 418 29.43 23.67 -25.23
CA LEU A 418 28.24 24.18 -24.57
C LEU A 418 27.11 23.15 -24.67
N PHE A 419 26.37 23.00 -23.59
CA PHE A 419 25.13 22.23 -23.62
C PHE A 419 24.04 22.98 -24.35
N HIS A 420 23.18 22.28 -25.10
CA HIS A 420 22.01 22.90 -25.75
C HIS A 420 20.66 22.38 -25.24
N PHE A 421 20.63 21.25 -24.50
CA PHE A 421 19.45 20.68 -23.83
C PHE A 421 18.18 20.63 -24.66
N ARG A 422 18.03 19.59 -25.47
CA ARG A 422 16.85 19.36 -26.31
C ARG A 422 16.12 18.09 -25.82
N ASP A 423 14.85 18.21 -25.44
CA ASP A 423 14.00 17.07 -25.17
C ASP A 423 13.65 16.35 -26.48
N LEU A 424 13.68 14.99 -26.44
CA LEU A 424 13.52 14.13 -27.63
C LEU A 424 12.21 13.33 -27.55
#